data_2b11014c5a64a2b3f57704ae925df191
#
_entry.id   2b11014c5a64a2b3f57704ae925df191
#
_cell.length_a   1.000
_cell.length_b   1.000
_cell.length_c   1.000
_cell.angle_alpha   90.00
_cell.angle_beta   90.00
_cell.angle_gamma   90.00
#
_symmetry.space_group_name_H-M   'P 1'
#
loop_
_entity.id
_entity.type
_entity.pdbx_description
1 polymer ?
#
loop_
_entity_poly.entity_id
_entity_poly.type
_entity_poly.pdbx_seq_one_letter_code
_entity_poly.pdbx_strand_id
1 'polypeptide(L)'
;MNAATVSPGSRTTIIGAGIIGVVIARQLQKRGHCVTLIDRNEPAEGCSRGNAGILAAYGVAPLSLPGILKKVPGMLLDPMGPLSIRRQHLFNMVPWLWRFWRASEAGSVERIAAALETLLESTVSGYKALTRNTAAESLIKDSPVLCVYENQYAYEKDQLVWRVRERHGVRWNLLKNSELRDMEPALAERYQFAAALENCGFTLNPQRLAQVLFKEFIRDGGQFLRSDVRDIAMENGKPAHLHTSACRHSIQKLVIACGAWSGQLAQRLQEPVPLQQERGYHVTLCDFEGRGPRYPIMSPSQKVIATPMEMGLRIAGMVEFGGFLPPDYRRSTILRSHLTGLFPGIQGGNIMQWMGHRPSLPDSLPVIGRSSRHASVFYAFGHQHVGLTAAPMTGKVIADLLSGDRPSIDLSPFRIDRF
;
A
#
# COMPACT_ATOMS: atom_id res chain seq x y z
N MET A 1 2.57 -19.59 -32.95
CA MET A 1 2.23 -18.74 -31.79
C MET A 1 2.05 -17.33 -32.33
N ASN A 2 0.80 -16.94 -32.58
CA ASN A 2 0.51 -15.59 -33.08
C ASN A 2 0.61 -14.62 -31.91
N ALA A 3 1.65 -13.76 -31.92
CA ALA A 3 1.67 -12.56 -31.11
C ALA A 3 0.46 -11.72 -31.50
N ALA A 4 -0.49 -11.53 -30.57
CA ALA A 4 -1.60 -10.63 -30.77
C ALA A 4 -1.03 -9.23 -30.98
N THR A 5 -1.04 -8.75 -32.21
CA THR A 5 -0.64 -7.39 -32.57
C THR A 5 -1.58 -6.44 -31.85
N VAL A 6 -1.03 -5.74 -30.83
CA VAL A 6 -1.70 -4.59 -30.19
C VAL A 6 -2.03 -3.62 -31.33
N SER A 7 -3.33 -3.36 -31.54
CA SER A 7 -3.74 -2.35 -32.51
C SER A 7 -3.06 -1.02 -32.16
N PRO A 8 -2.26 -0.41 -33.05
CA PRO A 8 -1.62 0.86 -32.78
C PRO A 8 -2.69 1.88 -32.45
N GLY A 9 -2.69 2.42 -31.20
CA GLY A 9 -3.61 3.48 -30.78
C GLY A 9 -4.69 3.10 -29.77
N SER A 10 -4.66 1.95 -29.10
CA SER A 10 -5.59 1.68 -27.99
C SER A 10 -5.42 2.75 -26.89
N ARG A 11 -6.44 3.59 -26.72
CA ARG A 11 -6.43 4.66 -25.71
C ARG A 11 -6.89 4.12 -24.36
N THR A 12 -6.04 4.24 -23.35
CA THR A 12 -6.36 3.84 -21.98
C THR A 12 -6.39 5.05 -21.06
N THR A 13 -7.49 5.24 -20.38
CA THR A 13 -7.65 6.28 -19.35
C THR A 13 -7.50 5.62 -17.98
N ILE A 14 -6.66 6.19 -17.13
CA ILE A 14 -6.44 5.72 -15.75
C ILE A 14 -6.87 6.83 -14.78
N ILE A 15 -7.79 6.51 -13.87
CA ILE A 15 -8.19 7.44 -12.81
C ILE A 15 -7.34 7.12 -11.56
N GLY A 16 -6.55 8.12 -11.14
CA GLY A 16 -5.63 8.04 -10.00
C GLY A 16 -4.17 8.06 -10.41
N ALA A 17 -3.46 9.12 -10.03
CA ALA A 17 -2.01 9.31 -10.24
C ALA A 17 -1.19 9.01 -8.97
N GLY A 18 -1.65 8.09 -8.11
CA GLY A 18 -0.86 7.46 -7.08
C GLY A 18 0.12 6.45 -7.66
N ILE A 19 0.97 5.83 -6.82
CA ILE A 19 1.99 4.87 -7.26
C ILE A 19 1.41 3.75 -8.14
N ILE A 20 0.22 3.24 -7.84
CA ILE A 20 -0.45 2.18 -8.61
C ILE A 20 -0.75 2.68 -10.03
N GLY A 21 -1.44 3.81 -10.17
CA GLY A 21 -1.80 4.36 -11.49
C GLY A 21 -0.59 4.75 -12.32
N VAL A 22 0.42 5.35 -11.69
CA VAL A 22 1.68 5.74 -12.36
C VAL A 22 2.43 4.51 -12.87
N VAL A 23 2.54 3.44 -12.07
CA VAL A 23 3.22 2.21 -12.50
C VAL A 23 2.44 1.52 -13.62
N ILE A 24 1.11 1.45 -13.55
CA ILE A 24 0.26 0.93 -14.64
C ILE A 24 0.51 1.74 -15.92
N ALA A 25 0.48 3.08 -15.83
CA ALA A 25 0.69 3.96 -16.97
C ALA A 25 2.05 3.71 -17.65
N ARG A 26 3.12 3.59 -16.86
CA ARG A 26 4.46 3.27 -17.36
C ARG A 26 4.54 1.90 -18.04
N GLN A 27 3.93 0.88 -17.45
CA GLN A 27 3.91 -0.47 -18.01
C GLN A 27 3.14 -0.53 -19.33
N LEU A 28 2.01 0.15 -19.43
CA LEU A 28 1.22 0.25 -20.67
C LEU A 28 1.96 1.03 -21.75
N GLN A 29 2.56 2.17 -21.39
CA GLN A 29 3.33 2.99 -22.33
C GLN A 29 4.52 2.24 -22.94
N LYS A 30 5.23 1.44 -22.12
CA LYS A 30 6.33 0.57 -22.62
C LYS A 30 5.84 -0.49 -23.61
N ARG A 31 4.53 -0.76 -23.65
CA ARG A 31 3.87 -1.69 -24.61
C ARG A 31 3.18 -0.97 -25.76
N GLY A 32 3.40 0.33 -25.92
CA GLY A 32 2.88 1.12 -27.04
C GLY A 32 1.45 1.62 -26.90
N HIS A 33 0.84 1.54 -25.69
CA HIS A 33 -0.46 2.12 -25.45
C HIS A 33 -0.40 3.64 -25.32
N CYS A 34 -1.42 4.34 -25.86
CA CYS A 34 -1.65 5.76 -25.57
C CYS A 34 -2.38 5.88 -24.23
N VAL A 35 -1.74 6.51 -23.23
CA VAL A 35 -2.28 6.55 -21.86
C VAL A 35 -2.53 7.98 -21.41
N THR A 36 -3.71 8.21 -20.82
CA THR A 36 -4.06 9.43 -20.11
C THR A 36 -4.28 9.12 -18.63
N LEU A 37 -3.50 9.74 -17.75
CA LEU A 37 -3.73 9.74 -16.30
C LEU A 37 -4.63 10.91 -15.93
N ILE A 38 -5.62 10.68 -15.06
CA ILE A 38 -6.49 11.74 -14.51
C ILE A 38 -6.43 11.67 -12.98
N ASP A 39 -6.14 12.78 -12.34
CA ASP A 39 -6.22 12.92 -10.87
C ASP A 39 -6.64 14.37 -10.53
N ARG A 40 -7.34 14.55 -9.41
CA ARG A 40 -7.70 15.88 -8.90
C ARG A 40 -6.53 16.63 -8.30
N ASN A 41 -5.52 15.90 -7.80
CA ASN A 41 -4.30 16.42 -7.19
C ASN A 41 -3.10 16.26 -8.13
N GLU A 42 -1.98 16.83 -7.73
CA GLU A 42 -0.70 16.50 -8.34
C GLU A 42 -0.33 15.02 -8.10
N PRO A 43 0.50 14.42 -8.97
CA PRO A 43 0.88 13.02 -8.85
C PRO A 43 1.54 12.70 -7.50
N ALA A 44 1.16 11.55 -6.93
CA ALA A 44 1.66 11.03 -5.66
C ALA A 44 1.31 11.84 -4.39
N GLU A 45 0.34 12.75 -4.44
CA GLU A 45 -0.08 13.52 -3.25
C GLU A 45 -1.03 12.76 -2.31
N GLY A 46 -1.60 11.64 -2.75
CA GLY A 46 -2.42 10.77 -1.91
C GLY A 46 -1.59 9.89 -0.96
N CYS A 47 -2.06 8.65 -0.72
CA CYS A 47 -1.37 7.69 0.18
C CYS A 47 0.08 7.40 -0.22
N SER A 48 0.46 7.59 -1.48
CA SER A 48 1.84 7.43 -1.95
C SER A 48 2.81 8.40 -1.28
N ARG A 49 2.38 9.64 -0.98
CA ARG A 49 3.20 10.64 -0.28
C ARG A 49 3.60 10.20 1.13
N GLY A 50 2.62 9.67 1.85
CA GLY A 50 2.78 9.37 3.28
C GLY A 50 3.09 7.92 3.59
N ASN A 51 3.46 7.12 2.60
CA ASN A 51 3.81 5.72 2.80
C ASN A 51 5.05 5.57 3.69
N ALA A 52 5.12 4.45 4.43
CA ALA A 52 6.27 4.11 5.27
C ALA A 52 7.53 3.75 4.46
N GLY A 53 7.44 3.65 3.14
CA GLY A 53 8.57 3.42 2.25
C GLY A 53 9.05 1.97 2.18
N ILE A 54 8.42 1.02 2.86
CA ILE A 54 8.86 -0.38 2.90
C ILE A 54 8.42 -1.14 1.65
N LEU A 55 9.35 -1.91 1.10
CA LEU A 55 9.12 -2.91 0.05
C LEU A 55 9.02 -4.27 0.74
N ALA A 56 7.82 -4.57 1.22
CA ALA A 56 7.53 -5.61 2.20
C ALA A 56 7.16 -6.94 1.52
N ALA A 57 8.10 -7.66 0.90
CA ALA A 57 7.84 -9.00 0.38
C ALA A 57 7.30 -9.96 1.47
N TYR A 58 7.60 -9.69 2.74
CA TYR A 58 7.10 -10.41 3.90
C TYR A 58 5.63 -10.12 4.27
N GLY A 59 4.97 -9.22 3.57
CA GLY A 59 3.62 -8.75 3.85
C GLY A 59 2.49 -9.75 3.55
N VAL A 60 2.81 -11.04 3.48
CA VAL A 60 1.90 -12.13 3.12
C VAL A 60 0.84 -12.45 4.17
N ALA A 61 1.10 -12.15 5.45
CA ALA A 61 0.13 -12.38 6.53
C ALA A 61 -0.97 -11.31 6.48
N PRO A 62 -2.27 -11.69 6.31
CA PRO A 62 -3.36 -10.73 6.31
C PRO A 62 -3.56 -10.07 7.68
N LEU A 63 -4.23 -8.93 7.70
CA LEU A 63 -4.61 -8.27 8.96
C LEU A 63 -5.66 -9.09 9.75
N SER A 64 -6.51 -9.81 9.03
CA SER A 64 -7.56 -10.67 9.57
C SER A 64 -7.00 -12.02 10.04
N LEU A 65 -6.18 -12.02 11.09
CA LEU A 65 -5.67 -13.27 11.68
C LEU A 65 -6.63 -13.86 12.71
N PRO A 66 -6.63 -15.21 12.92
CA PRO A 66 -7.43 -15.84 13.94
C PRO A 66 -7.20 -15.22 15.32
N GLY A 67 -8.28 -14.93 16.03
CA GLY A 67 -8.22 -14.33 17.37
C GLY A 67 -8.03 -12.80 17.40
N ILE A 68 -7.89 -12.11 16.26
CA ILE A 68 -7.69 -10.66 16.22
C ILE A 68 -8.86 -9.91 16.88
N LEU A 69 -10.10 -10.36 16.68
CA LEU A 69 -11.27 -9.71 17.26
C LEU A 69 -11.29 -9.73 18.80
N LYS A 70 -10.67 -10.73 19.43
CA LYS A 70 -10.53 -10.76 20.90
C LYS A 70 -9.62 -9.64 21.42
N LYS A 71 -8.70 -9.15 20.57
CA LYS A 71 -7.77 -8.05 20.90
C LYS A 71 -8.36 -6.66 20.62
N VAL A 72 -9.39 -6.57 19.76
CA VAL A 72 -9.98 -5.29 19.32
C VAL A 72 -10.54 -4.47 20.49
N PRO A 73 -11.31 -5.01 21.46
CA PRO A 73 -11.81 -4.20 22.57
C PRO A 73 -10.69 -3.53 23.37
N GLY A 74 -9.64 -4.28 23.69
CA GLY A 74 -8.47 -3.71 24.39
C GLY A 74 -7.77 -2.61 23.59
N MET A 75 -7.64 -2.77 22.26
CA MET A 75 -7.06 -1.74 21.40
C MET A 75 -7.92 -0.47 21.30
N LEU A 76 -9.24 -0.59 21.37
CA LEU A 76 -10.18 0.55 21.31
C LEU A 76 -10.26 1.30 22.64
N LEU A 77 -10.07 0.61 23.77
CA LEU A 77 -10.11 1.20 25.11
C LEU A 77 -8.79 1.88 25.50
N ASP A 78 -7.68 1.52 24.83
CA ASP A 78 -6.39 2.13 25.06
C ASP A 78 -6.29 3.49 24.35
N PRO A 79 -6.18 4.63 25.08
CA PRO A 79 -6.04 5.95 24.46
C PRO A 79 -4.78 6.11 23.60
N MET A 80 -3.74 5.33 23.91
CA MET A 80 -2.47 5.26 23.14
C MET A 80 -2.51 4.13 22.10
N GLY A 81 -3.61 3.39 22.01
CA GLY A 81 -3.77 2.21 21.18
C GLY A 81 -3.68 2.50 19.69
N PRO A 82 -3.27 1.49 18.91
CA PRO A 82 -3.06 1.64 17.47
C PRO A 82 -4.35 1.73 16.66
N LEU A 83 -5.50 1.37 17.25
CA LEU A 83 -6.80 1.29 16.57
C LEU A 83 -7.80 2.27 17.19
N SER A 84 -8.53 3.00 16.33
CA SER A 84 -9.74 3.71 16.76
C SER A 84 -10.83 3.70 15.70
N ILE A 85 -12.07 3.84 16.15
CA ILE A 85 -13.24 3.96 15.29
C ILE A 85 -13.99 5.22 15.73
N ARG A 86 -14.24 6.14 14.80
CA ARG A 86 -15.06 7.32 15.08
C ARG A 86 -16.50 6.89 15.34
N ARG A 87 -17.11 7.39 16.40
CA ARG A 87 -18.47 7.00 16.85
C ARG A 87 -19.49 7.02 15.72
N GLN A 88 -19.41 8.02 14.84
CA GLN A 88 -20.30 8.18 13.67
C GLN A 88 -20.16 7.05 12.62
N HIS A 89 -19.04 6.32 12.62
CA HIS A 89 -18.77 5.22 11.70
C HIS A 89 -19.04 3.83 12.25
N LEU A 90 -19.29 3.70 13.55
CA LEU A 90 -19.37 2.40 14.22
C LEU A 90 -20.44 1.50 13.58
N PHE A 91 -21.65 2.01 13.38
CA PHE A 91 -22.74 1.22 12.77
C PHE A 91 -22.46 0.85 11.31
N ASN A 92 -21.86 1.74 10.54
CA ASN A 92 -21.51 1.50 9.14
C ASN A 92 -20.37 0.47 8.98
N MET A 93 -19.60 0.21 10.05
CA MET A 93 -18.52 -0.78 10.06
C MET A 93 -19.00 -2.21 10.30
N VAL A 94 -20.21 -2.43 10.82
CA VAL A 94 -20.70 -3.77 11.21
C VAL A 94 -20.64 -4.78 10.05
N PRO A 95 -21.14 -4.50 8.83
CA PRO A 95 -21.04 -5.43 7.72
C PRO A 95 -19.57 -5.71 7.28
N TRP A 96 -18.71 -4.69 7.37
CA TRP A 96 -17.30 -4.82 7.07
C TRP A 96 -16.58 -5.68 8.11
N LEU A 97 -16.83 -5.45 9.41
CA LEU A 97 -16.26 -6.22 10.52
C LEU A 97 -16.70 -7.69 10.49
N TRP A 98 -17.93 -7.97 10.08
CA TRP A 98 -18.40 -9.34 9.89
C TRP A 98 -17.63 -10.06 8.79
N ARG A 99 -17.41 -9.42 7.63
CA ARG A 99 -16.58 -9.97 6.54
C ARG A 99 -15.12 -10.13 6.96
N PHE A 100 -14.58 -9.17 7.70
CA PHE A 100 -13.24 -9.22 8.27
C PHE A 100 -13.09 -10.41 9.23
N TRP A 101 -14.08 -10.67 10.03
CA TRP A 101 -14.09 -11.84 10.90
C TRP A 101 -14.12 -13.14 10.10
N ARG A 102 -14.98 -13.28 9.11
CA ARG A 102 -14.97 -14.45 8.23
C ARG A 102 -13.63 -14.66 7.51
N ALA A 103 -12.98 -13.59 7.09
CA ALA A 103 -11.65 -13.65 6.51
C ALA A 103 -10.57 -14.12 7.50
N SER A 104 -10.85 -14.12 8.83
CA SER A 104 -9.92 -14.61 9.86
C SER A 104 -9.98 -16.13 10.10
N GLU A 105 -10.84 -16.85 9.42
CA GLU A 105 -10.86 -18.31 9.46
C GLU A 105 -9.55 -18.90 8.87
N ALA A 106 -9.02 -19.96 9.47
CA ALA A 106 -7.70 -20.50 9.10
C ALA A 106 -7.56 -20.78 7.59
N GLY A 107 -8.57 -21.40 6.97
CA GLY A 107 -8.57 -21.69 5.53
C GLY A 107 -8.62 -20.41 4.67
N SER A 108 -9.27 -19.36 5.15
CA SER A 108 -9.28 -18.05 4.47
C SER A 108 -7.92 -17.36 4.57
N VAL A 109 -7.30 -17.38 5.75
CA VAL A 109 -5.95 -16.83 5.96
C VAL A 109 -4.94 -17.45 5.02
N GLU A 110 -4.97 -18.78 4.84
CA GLU A 110 -4.05 -19.48 3.95
C GLU A 110 -4.24 -19.07 2.48
N ARG A 111 -5.50 -19.03 2.00
CA ARG A 111 -5.80 -18.57 0.63
C ARG A 111 -5.39 -17.12 0.39
N ILE A 112 -5.62 -16.25 1.38
CA ILE A 112 -5.24 -14.85 1.30
C ILE A 112 -3.73 -14.70 1.28
N ALA A 113 -3.02 -15.44 2.14
CA ALA A 113 -1.56 -15.41 2.22
C ALA A 113 -0.91 -15.89 0.91
N ALA A 114 -1.42 -16.97 0.31
CA ALA A 114 -0.96 -17.45 -0.99
C ALA A 114 -1.17 -16.41 -2.11
N ALA A 115 -2.31 -15.72 -2.13
CA ALA A 115 -2.54 -14.65 -3.09
C ALA A 115 -1.62 -13.45 -2.87
N LEU A 116 -1.40 -13.04 -1.62
CA LEU A 116 -0.47 -11.95 -1.30
C LEU A 116 0.97 -12.31 -1.65
N GLU A 117 1.42 -13.55 -1.44
CA GLU A 117 2.74 -14.02 -1.84
C GLU A 117 3.00 -13.75 -3.32
N THR A 118 2.13 -14.22 -4.22
CA THR A 118 2.29 -14.00 -5.67
C THR A 118 2.30 -12.53 -6.08
N LEU A 119 1.63 -11.67 -5.30
CA LEU A 119 1.54 -10.24 -5.57
C LEU A 119 2.77 -9.47 -5.07
N LEU A 120 3.41 -9.93 -3.98
CA LEU A 120 4.42 -9.17 -3.24
C LEU A 120 5.86 -9.68 -3.43
N GLU A 121 6.07 -10.95 -3.79
CA GLU A 121 7.40 -11.58 -3.85
C GLU A 121 8.41 -10.83 -4.71
N SER A 122 7.97 -10.28 -5.84
CA SER A 122 8.84 -9.60 -6.82
C SER A 122 8.97 -8.10 -6.61
N THR A 123 8.62 -7.55 -5.43
CA THR A 123 8.55 -6.11 -5.21
C THR A 123 9.88 -5.39 -5.47
N VAL A 124 10.99 -5.87 -4.90
CA VAL A 124 12.31 -5.21 -5.01
C VAL A 124 12.84 -5.30 -6.44
N SER A 125 12.82 -6.48 -7.04
CA SER A 125 13.25 -6.69 -8.44
C SER A 125 12.37 -5.90 -9.43
N GLY A 126 11.07 -5.85 -9.16
CA GLY A 126 10.12 -5.06 -9.96
C GLY A 126 10.41 -3.57 -9.92
N TYR A 127 10.72 -3.01 -8.74
CA TYR A 127 11.13 -1.61 -8.65
C TYR A 127 12.48 -1.36 -9.31
N LYS A 128 13.48 -2.23 -9.13
CA LYS A 128 14.76 -2.10 -9.83
C LYS A 128 14.57 -2.05 -11.35
N ALA A 129 13.68 -2.89 -11.89
CA ALA A 129 13.36 -2.88 -13.32
C ALA A 129 12.61 -1.61 -13.78
N LEU A 130 11.71 -1.07 -12.93
CA LEU A 130 10.95 0.15 -13.22
C LEU A 130 11.82 1.41 -13.16
N THR A 131 12.78 1.45 -12.23
CA THR A 131 13.60 2.64 -11.95
C THR A 131 14.93 2.65 -12.67
N ARG A 132 15.31 1.57 -13.35
CA ARG A 132 16.56 1.44 -14.09
C ARG A 132 16.76 2.60 -15.06
N ASN A 133 17.93 3.22 -15.02
CA ASN A 133 18.29 4.40 -15.82
C ASN A 133 17.39 5.63 -15.58
N THR A 134 16.78 5.74 -14.41
CA THR A 134 16.02 6.93 -13.99
C THR A 134 16.61 7.54 -12.72
N ALA A 135 16.25 8.78 -12.40
CA ALA A 135 16.62 9.41 -11.13
C ALA A 135 16.04 8.74 -9.88
N ALA A 136 15.12 7.77 -10.05
CA ALA A 136 14.55 7.00 -8.94
C ALA A 136 15.36 5.74 -8.59
N GLU A 137 16.35 5.36 -9.38
CA GLU A 137 17.16 4.14 -9.16
C GLU A 137 17.86 4.18 -7.78
N SER A 138 18.45 5.33 -7.44
CA SER A 138 19.14 5.54 -6.16
C SER A 138 18.20 5.57 -4.95
N LEU A 139 16.89 5.72 -5.17
CA LEU A 139 15.88 5.74 -4.10
C LEU A 139 15.53 4.34 -3.59
N ILE A 140 15.81 3.30 -4.33
CA ILE A 140 15.52 1.92 -3.94
C ILE A 140 16.74 1.35 -3.22
N LYS A 141 16.51 0.86 -2.00
CA LYS A 141 17.54 0.24 -1.17
C LYS A 141 17.17 -1.20 -0.87
N ASP A 142 18.07 -2.13 -1.20
CA ASP A 142 18.02 -3.49 -0.65
C ASP A 142 18.38 -3.42 0.82
N SER A 143 17.56 -3.97 1.67
CA SER A 143 17.77 -3.87 3.11
C SER A 143 16.90 -4.89 3.83
N PRO A 144 17.40 -5.56 4.87
CA PRO A 144 16.52 -6.25 5.78
C PRO A 144 15.58 -5.25 6.48
N VAL A 145 14.45 -5.74 6.94
CA VAL A 145 13.55 -5.03 7.86
C VAL A 145 13.65 -5.71 9.22
N LEU A 146 14.04 -4.94 10.24
CA LEU A 146 14.20 -5.48 11.58
C LEU A 146 12.88 -5.44 12.34
N CYS A 147 12.30 -6.61 12.60
CA CYS A 147 11.13 -6.76 13.45
C CYS A 147 11.60 -6.95 14.89
N VAL A 148 11.48 -5.88 15.72
CA VAL A 148 12.13 -5.82 17.04
C VAL A 148 11.18 -6.17 18.19
N TYR A 149 11.70 -6.90 19.18
CA TYR A 149 11.01 -7.34 20.38
C TYR A 149 11.85 -7.07 21.62
N GLU A 150 11.20 -6.85 22.75
CA GLU A 150 11.91 -6.66 24.02
C GLU A 150 12.66 -7.92 24.45
N ASN A 151 12.14 -9.11 24.15
CA ASN A 151 12.77 -10.40 24.47
C ASN A 151 12.20 -11.52 23.56
N GLN A 152 12.77 -12.69 23.70
CA GLN A 152 12.36 -13.88 22.93
C GLN A 152 10.90 -14.28 23.20
N TYR A 153 10.41 -14.16 24.43
CA TYR A 153 9.02 -14.47 24.77
C TYR A 153 8.01 -13.57 24.03
N ALA A 154 8.33 -12.28 23.85
CA ALA A 154 7.51 -11.37 23.07
C ALA A 154 7.45 -11.77 21.57
N TYR A 155 8.56 -12.28 21.01
CA TYR A 155 8.59 -12.86 19.67
C TYR A 155 7.72 -14.14 19.57
N GLU A 156 7.83 -15.03 20.55
CA GLU A 156 7.07 -16.28 20.59
C GLU A 156 5.55 -16.04 20.66
N LYS A 157 5.09 -14.95 21.25
CA LYS A 157 3.66 -14.56 21.23
C LYS A 157 3.13 -14.26 19.84
N ASP A 158 3.97 -13.91 18.88
CA ASP A 158 3.61 -13.61 17.49
C ASP A 158 3.77 -14.82 16.55
N GLN A 159 3.96 -16.04 17.08
CA GLN A 159 4.22 -17.27 16.32
C GLN A 159 3.20 -17.54 15.20
N LEU A 160 1.95 -17.12 15.36
CA LEU A 160 0.93 -17.30 14.32
C LEU A 160 1.32 -16.54 13.03
N VAL A 161 1.78 -15.29 13.16
CA VAL A 161 2.25 -14.48 12.03
C VAL A 161 3.49 -15.10 11.40
N TRP A 162 4.44 -15.55 12.24
CA TRP A 162 5.70 -16.14 11.78
C TRP A 162 5.47 -17.46 11.05
N ARG A 163 4.57 -18.33 11.52
CA ARG A 163 4.18 -19.56 10.83
C ARG A 163 3.54 -19.33 9.47
N VAL A 164 2.70 -18.29 9.35
CA VAL A 164 2.13 -17.91 8.04
C VAL A 164 3.25 -17.46 7.10
N ARG A 165 4.15 -16.60 7.55
CA ARG A 165 5.29 -16.11 6.77
C ARG A 165 6.20 -17.26 6.31
N GLU A 166 6.54 -18.18 7.22
CA GLU A 166 7.39 -19.34 6.92
C GLU A 166 6.80 -20.23 5.82
N ARG A 167 5.51 -20.56 5.93
CA ARG A 167 4.81 -21.37 4.92
C ARG A 167 4.76 -20.73 3.55
N HIS A 168 4.81 -19.40 3.49
CA HIS A 168 4.81 -18.61 2.27
C HIS A 168 6.21 -18.07 1.90
N GLY A 169 7.27 -18.85 2.22
CA GLY A 169 8.62 -18.63 1.72
C GLY A 169 9.35 -17.40 2.28
N VAL A 170 8.78 -16.70 3.26
CA VAL A 170 9.47 -15.59 3.93
C VAL A 170 10.61 -16.11 4.79
N ARG A 171 11.79 -15.55 4.61
CA ARG A 171 12.99 -15.90 5.37
C ARG A 171 13.41 -14.77 6.30
N TRP A 172 13.97 -15.14 7.44
CA TRP A 172 14.53 -14.19 8.40
C TRP A 172 15.63 -14.83 9.25
N ASN A 173 16.52 -14.00 9.75
CA ASN A 173 17.52 -14.38 10.74
C ASN A 173 17.13 -13.81 12.10
N LEU A 174 17.32 -14.60 13.15
CA LEU A 174 17.10 -14.15 14.52
C LEU A 174 18.37 -13.49 15.06
N LEU A 175 18.24 -12.28 15.58
CA LEU A 175 19.31 -11.49 16.18
C LEU A 175 19.06 -11.35 17.69
N LYS A 176 20.11 -11.52 18.48
CA LYS A 176 20.06 -11.43 19.95
C LYS A 176 21.12 -10.47 20.45
N ASN A 177 20.75 -9.70 21.48
CA ASN A 177 21.68 -8.86 22.26
C ASN A 177 22.77 -8.15 21.43
N SER A 178 24.02 -8.65 21.47
CA SER A 178 25.17 -8.01 20.79
C SER A 178 24.97 -7.93 19.28
N GLU A 179 24.52 -9.00 18.62
CA GLU A 179 24.27 -9.01 17.16
C GLU A 179 23.28 -7.90 16.75
N LEU A 180 22.21 -7.72 17.54
CA LEU A 180 21.24 -6.65 17.29
C LEU A 180 21.88 -5.26 17.53
N ARG A 181 22.74 -5.11 18.57
CA ARG A 181 23.45 -3.86 18.85
C ARG A 181 24.45 -3.50 17.75
N ASP A 182 25.20 -4.49 17.25
CA ASP A 182 26.17 -4.30 16.17
C ASP A 182 25.46 -3.86 14.88
N MET A 183 24.32 -4.47 14.61
CA MET A 183 23.53 -4.15 13.42
C MET A 183 22.81 -2.79 13.54
N GLU A 184 22.17 -2.52 14.68
CA GLU A 184 21.39 -1.30 14.93
C GLU A 184 21.70 -0.66 16.29
N PRO A 185 22.82 0.05 16.41
CA PRO A 185 23.27 0.64 17.68
C PRO A 185 22.42 1.82 18.18
N ALA A 186 21.58 2.41 17.33
CA ALA A 186 20.69 3.51 17.71
C ALA A 186 19.43 3.04 18.45
N LEU A 187 19.10 1.75 18.36
CA LEU A 187 17.89 1.19 18.94
C LEU A 187 17.96 1.15 20.47
N ALA A 188 16.86 1.46 21.15
CA ALA A 188 16.78 1.45 22.61
C ALA A 188 17.17 0.09 23.20
N GLU A 189 17.91 0.09 24.33
CA GLU A 189 18.48 -1.11 24.97
C GLU A 189 17.43 -2.15 25.39
N ARG A 190 16.20 -1.73 25.65
CA ARG A 190 15.10 -2.65 26.00
C ARG A 190 14.77 -3.66 24.92
N TYR A 191 15.10 -3.38 23.63
CA TYR A 191 14.91 -4.33 22.55
C TYR A 191 16.14 -5.24 22.45
N GLN A 192 15.98 -6.49 22.88
CA GLN A 192 17.06 -7.47 22.99
C GLN A 192 16.91 -8.62 21.97
N PHE A 193 15.85 -8.59 21.16
CA PHE A 193 15.56 -9.64 20.21
C PHE A 193 14.99 -9.05 18.92
N ALA A 194 15.40 -9.58 17.77
CA ALA A 194 14.83 -9.16 16.49
C ALA A 194 14.79 -10.33 15.49
N ALA A 195 13.85 -10.23 14.54
CA ALA A 195 13.85 -11.00 13.32
C ALA A 195 14.22 -10.07 12.16
N ALA A 196 15.36 -10.29 11.53
CA ALA A 196 15.83 -9.58 10.35
C ALA A 196 15.23 -10.22 9.10
N LEU A 197 14.18 -9.64 8.55
CA LEU A 197 13.46 -10.13 7.38
C LEU A 197 14.28 -9.92 6.12
N GLU A 198 14.49 -10.99 5.36
CA GLU A 198 15.27 -10.99 4.11
C GLU A 198 14.42 -10.65 2.88
N ASN A 199 15.08 -10.48 1.74
CA ASN A 199 14.44 -10.19 0.44
C ASN A 199 13.50 -8.96 0.46
N CYS A 200 13.81 -8.01 1.31
CA CYS A 200 13.09 -6.78 1.51
C CYS A 200 13.89 -5.58 1.02
N GLY A 201 13.26 -4.44 1.08
CA GLY A 201 13.91 -3.17 0.79
C GLY A 201 13.07 -2.02 1.29
N PHE A 202 13.53 -0.83 0.99
CA PHE A 202 12.76 0.39 1.22
C PHE A 202 13.11 1.45 0.18
N THR A 203 12.24 2.44 0.08
CA THR A 203 12.55 3.63 -0.70
C THR A 203 12.86 4.80 0.21
N LEU A 204 13.89 5.54 -0.13
CA LEU A 204 14.28 6.76 0.59
C LEU A 204 13.20 7.85 0.54
N ASN A 205 12.34 7.84 -0.48
CA ASN A 205 11.23 8.77 -0.61
C ASN A 205 10.13 8.22 -1.51
N PRO A 206 9.02 7.71 -0.96
CA PRO A 206 7.94 7.11 -1.74
C PRO A 206 7.21 8.11 -2.64
N GLN A 207 7.11 9.38 -2.23
CA GLN A 207 6.53 10.43 -3.06
C GLN A 207 7.42 10.74 -4.27
N ARG A 208 8.71 10.99 -4.04
CA ARG A 208 9.67 11.28 -5.10
C ARG A 208 9.81 10.10 -6.07
N LEU A 209 9.79 8.86 -5.58
CA LEU A 209 9.77 7.67 -6.42
C LEU A 209 8.62 7.71 -7.43
N ALA A 210 7.39 7.93 -6.95
CA ALA A 210 6.23 8.00 -7.83
C ALA A 210 6.26 9.22 -8.77
N GLN A 211 6.76 10.37 -8.29
CA GLN A 211 6.91 11.59 -9.10
C GLN A 211 7.96 11.43 -10.21
N VAL A 212 9.07 10.74 -9.95
CA VAL A 212 10.08 10.47 -10.98
C VAL A 212 9.50 9.54 -12.04
N LEU A 213 8.84 8.45 -11.65
CA LEU A 213 8.18 7.56 -12.59
C LEU A 213 7.09 8.28 -13.40
N PHE A 214 6.37 9.21 -12.79
CA PHE A 214 5.41 10.05 -13.50
C PHE A 214 6.10 11.01 -14.50
N LYS A 215 7.21 11.64 -14.14
CA LYS A 215 7.98 12.51 -15.05
C LYS A 215 8.48 11.72 -16.26
N GLU A 216 8.96 10.50 -16.04
CA GLU A 216 9.34 9.58 -17.12
C GLU A 216 8.13 9.25 -18.02
N PHE A 217 6.95 9.04 -17.45
CA PHE A 217 5.71 8.82 -18.20
C PHE A 217 5.36 10.02 -19.09
N ILE A 218 5.46 11.25 -18.60
CA ILE A 218 5.21 12.47 -19.38
C ILE A 218 6.26 12.66 -20.47
N ARG A 219 7.53 12.48 -20.11
CA ARG A 219 8.66 12.60 -21.08
C ARG A 219 8.48 11.67 -22.29
N ASP A 220 7.97 10.46 -22.04
CA ASP A 220 7.77 9.46 -23.08
C ASP A 220 6.39 9.59 -23.76
N GLY A 221 5.74 10.76 -23.70
CA GLY A 221 4.50 11.10 -24.41
C GLY A 221 3.18 10.76 -23.72
N GLY A 222 3.22 10.39 -22.45
CA GLY A 222 2.01 10.21 -21.65
C GLY A 222 1.27 11.53 -21.38
N GLN A 223 -0.03 11.46 -21.21
CA GLN A 223 -0.88 12.63 -20.94
C GLN A 223 -1.36 12.64 -19.49
N PHE A 224 -1.38 13.84 -18.88
CA PHE A 224 -1.95 14.04 -17.56
C PHE A 224 -3.03 15.13 -17.60
N LEU A 225 -4.19 14.81 -17.05
CA LEU A 225 -5.28 15.75 -16.85
C LEU A 225 -5.52 15.93 -15.35
N ARG A 226 -5.17 17.10 -14.82
CA ARG A 226 -5.51 17.45 -13.44
C ARG A 226 -6.98 17.84 -13.37
N SER A 227 -7.81 16.88 -12.97
CA SER A 227 -9.25 17.08 -12.88
C SER A 227 -9.91 16.06 -11.95
N ASP A 228 -10.97 16.46 -11.27
CA ASP A 228 -11.75 15.59 -10.40
C ASP A 228 -12.80 14.82 -11.23
N VAL A 229 -12.71 13.50 -11.21
CA VAL A 229 -13.69 12.62 -11.87
C VAL A 229 -14.89 12.46 -10.96
N ARG A 230 -16.02 13.01 -11.38
CA ARG A 230 -17.27 13.05 -10.59
C ARG A 230 -18.21 11.91 -10.92
N ASP A 231 -18.27 11.49 -12.20
CA ASP A 231 -19.19 10.46 -12.66
C ASP A 231 -18.68 9.74 -13.91
N ILE A 232 -19.29 8.59 -14.20
CA ILE A 232 -19.06 7.79 -15.40
C ILE A 232 -20.38 7.70 -16.16
N ALA A 233 -20.44 8.36 -17.31
CA ALA A 233 -21.62 8.32 -18.17
C ALA A 233 -21.69 7.04 -18.96
N MET A 234 -22.87 6.42 -18.95
CA MET A 234 -23.18 5.19 -19.68
C MET A 234 -23.90 5.52 -20.96
N GLU A 235 -23.47 4.90 -22.08
CA GLU A 235 -24.17 4.95 -23.35
C GLU A 235 -24.42 3.49 -23.84
N ASN A 236 -25.66 3.17 -24.13
CA ASN A 236 -26.06 1.79 -24.52
C ASN A 236 -25.57 0.71 -23.54
N GLY A 237 -25.64 1.00 -22.23
CA GLY A 237 -25.20 0.09 -21.16
C GLY A 237 -23.68 -0.06 -21.02
N LYS A 238 -22.87 0.76 -21.70
CA LYS A 238 -21.40 0.72 -21.64
C LYS A 238 -20.84 2.05 -21.14
N PRO A 239 -19.76 2.05 -20.33
CA PRO A 239 -19.06 3.27 -19.95
C PRO A 239 -18.48 3.95 -21.19
N ALA A 240 -18.90 5.19 -21.45
CA ALA A 240 -18.53 5.95 -22.65
C ALA A 240 -17.73 7.20 -22.34
N HIS A 241 -18.07 7.89 -21.26
CA HIS A 241 -17.42 9.16 -20.92
C HIS A 241 -17.22 9.32 -19.41
N LEU A 242 -16.15 10.02 -19.02
CA LEU A 242 -15.98 10.56 -17.68
C LEU A 242 -16.51 12.01 -17.63
N HIS A 243 -17.32 12.30 -16.65
CA HIS A 243 -17.63 13.67 -16.25
C HIS A 243 -16.59 14.13 -15.25
N THR A 244 -15.76 15.06 -15.67
CA THR A 244 -14.73 15.64 -14.80
C THR A 244 -15.09 17.08 -14.42
N SER A 245 -14.37 17.67 -13.48
CA SER A 245 -14.55 19.09 -13.14
C SER A 245 -14.17 20.04 -14.28
N ALA A 246 -13.37 19.60 -15.24
CA ALA A 246 -12.89 20.42 -16.35
C ALA A 246 -13.63 20.15 -17.67
N CYS A 247 -13.90 18.89 -17.99
CA CYS A 247 -14.47 18.51 -19.28
C CYS A 247 -15.15 17.13 -19.26
N ARG A 248 -15.81 16.80 -20.35
CA ARG A 248 -16.24 15.44 -20.68
C ARG A 248 -15.10 14.74 -21.41
N HIS A 249 -14.62 13.61 -20.88
CA HIS A 249 -13.51 12.83 -21.42
C HIS A 249 -14.00 11.46 -21.94
N SER A 250 -13.74 11.16 -23.21
CA SER A 250 -14.17 9.89 -23.85
C SER A 250 -13.32 8.71 -23.37
N ILE A 251 -13.95 7.55 -23.16
CA ILE A 251 -13.33 6.32 -22.69
C ILE A 251 -13.34 5.27 -23.81
N GLN A 252 -12.18 4.63 -24.07
CA GLN A 252 -12.09 3.36 -24.80
C GLN A 252 -11.78 2.21 -23.86
N LYS A 253 -10.75 2.37 -23.02
CA LYS A 253 -10.39 1.49 -21.90
C LYS A 253 -10.25 2.34 -20.65
N LEU A 254 -10.76 1.88 -19.53
CA LEU A 254 -10.75 2.58 -18.25
C LEU A 254 -10.08 1.74 -17.18
N VAL A 255 -9.14 2.31 -16.44
CA VAL A 255 -8.57 1.71 -15.22
C VAL A 255 -8.95 2.59 -14.03
N ILE A 256 -9.57 2.01 -13.01
CA ILE A 256 -9.89 2.69 -11.75
C ILE A 256 -8.82 2.34 -10.73
N ALA A 257 -7.96 3.32 -10.41
CA ALA A 257 -6.81 3.19 -9.49
C ALA A 257 -6.75 4.36 -8.47
N CYS A 258 -7.90 4.95 -8.13
CA CYS A 258 -8.02 6.15 -7.28
C CYS A 258 -8.11 5.84 -5.77
N GLY A 259 -7.48 4.74 -5.31
CA GLY A 259 -7.32 4.40 -3.90
C GLY A 259 -8.66 4.32 -3.16
N ALA A 260 -8.79 5.04 -2.06
CA ALA A 260 -9.96 5.02 -1.19
C ALA A 260 -11.26 5.55 -1.85
N TRP A 261 -11.16 6.26 -2.97
CA TRP A 261 -12.31 6.77 -3.74
C TRP A 261 -12.81 5.81 -4.81
N SER A 262 -12.08 4.73 -5.08
CA SER A 262 -12.42 3.73 -6.11
C SER A 262 -13.78 3.06 -5.88
N GLY A 263 -14.16 2.83 -4.62
CA GLY A 263 -15.44 2.20 -4.30
C GLY A 263 -16.66 2.98 -4.78
N GLN A 264 -16.59 4.31 -4.80
CA GLN A 264 -17.67 5.17 -5.30
C GLN A 264 -17.84 5.00 -6.82
N LEU A 265 -16.74 4.94 -7.58
CA LEU A 265 -16.78 4.72 -9.02
C LEU A 265 -17.19 3.29 -9.39
N ALA A 266 -16.75 2.30 -8.60
CA ALA A 266 -17.18 0.91 -8.77
C ALA A 266 -18.70 0.76 -8.53
N GLN A 267 -19.24 1.45 -7.52
CA GLN A 267 -20.69 1.49 -7.28
C GLN A 267 -21.48 2.11 -8.45
N ARG A 268 -20.95 3.17 -9.09
CA ARG A 268 -21.55 3.76 -10.32
C ARG A 268 -21.61 2.75 -11.48
N LEU A 269 -20.65 1.85 -11.52
CA LEU A 269 -20.60 0.74 -12.49
C LEU A 269 -21.39 -0.49 -12.06
N GLN A 270 -22.19 -0.38 -10.99
CA GLN A 270 -23.00 -1.45 -10.41
C GLN A 270 -22.17 -2.65 -9.90
N GLU A 271 -20.94 -2.39 -9.47
CA GLU A 271 -20.02 -3.36 -8.86
C GLU A 271 -19.58 -2.86 -7.46
N PRO A 272 -20.50 -2.75 -6.49
CA PRO A 272 -20.19 -2.24 -5.16
C PRO A 272 -19.23 -3.17 -4.42
N VAL A 273 -18.29 -2.59 -3.68
CA VAL A 273 -17.31 -3.31 -2.85
C VAL A 273 -17.30 -2.76 -1.42
N PRO A 274 -17.00 -3.59 -0.42
CA PRO A 274 -16.95 -3.17 0.99
C PRO A 274 -15.63 -2.42 1.28
N LEU A 275 -15.33 -1.37 0.53
CA LEU A 275 -14.12 -0.57 0.68
C LEU A 275 -14.30 0.46 1.80
N GLN A 276 -13.40 0.45 2.79
CA GLN A 276 -13.37 1.42 3.88
C GLN A 276 -12.13 2.32 3.79
N GLN A 277 -12.30 3.57 4.22
CA GLN A 277 -11.22 4.55 4.33
C GLN A 277 -10.52 4.36 5.69
N GLU A 278 -9.47 3.56 5.70
CA GLU A 278 -8.61 3.39 6.86
C GLU A 278 -7.57 4.51 6.90
N ARG A 279 -7.62 5.34 7.92
CA ARG A 279 -6.67 6.43 8.10
C ARG A 279 -5.39 5.91 8.72
N GLY A 280 -4.28 6.19 8.09
CA GLY A 280 -2.95 5.98 8.62
C GLY A 280 -2.25 7.31 8.85
N TYR A 281 -1.43 7.38 9.87
CA TYR A 281 -0.69 8.57 10.24
C TYR A 281 0.82 8.32 10.14
N HIS A 282 1.57 9.38 9.85
CA HIS A 282 3.01 9.37 10.08
C HIS A 282 3.50 10.69 10.68
N VAL A 283 4.63 10.59 11.33
CA VAL A 283 5.49 11.70 11.71
C VAL A 283 6.83 11.51 11.01
N THR A 284 7.38 12.55 10.43
CA THR A 284 8.76 12.59 9.95
C THR A 284 9.52 13.61 10.78
N LEU A 285 10.57 13.17 11.45
CA LEU A 285 11.51 14.02 12.19
C LEU A 285 12.65 14.40 11.26
N CYS A 286 12.72 15.68 10.91
CA CYS A 286 13.74 16.26 10.04
C CYS A 286 14.81 16.96 10.90
N ASP A 287 16.03 17.08 10.38
CA ASP A 287 17.11 17.88 11.00
C ASP A 287 17.36 17.57 12.49
N PHE A 288 17.27 16.29 12.85
CA PHE A 288 17.51 15.82 14.21
C PHE A 288 19.01 15.60 14.48
N GLU A 289 19.39 15.77 15.74
CA GLU A 289 20.72 15.43 16.25
C GLU A 289 20.75 13.99 16.78
N GLY A 290 21.94 13.41 16.78
CA GLY A 290 22.16 12.04 17.24
C GLY A 290 22.14 11.01 16.10
N ARG A 291 22.21 9.74 16.49
CA ARG A 291 22.26 8.63 15.52
C ARG A 291 20.86 8.07 15.26
N GLY A 292 20.39 8.20 14.04
CA GLY A 292 19.17 7.51 13.58
C GLY A 292 19.42 6.05 13.19
N PRO A 293 18.34 5.30 12.91
CA PRO A 293 18.44 3.90 12.49
C PRO A 293 19.12 3.76 11.12
N ARG A 294 19.85 2.64 10.95
CA ARG A 294 20.45 2.24 9.68
C ARG A 294 19.45 1.50 8.80
N TYR A 295 18.54 0.76 9.42
CA TYR A 295 17.56 -0.12 8.78
C TYR A 295 16.14 0.30 9.14
N PRO A 296 15.14 -0.07 8.32
CA PRO A 296 13.75 0.05 8.74
C PRO A 296 13.46 -0.84 9.96
N ILE A 297 12.84 -0.27 10.98
CA ILE A 297 12.51 -0.94 12.24
C ILE A 297 10.99 -1.09 12.35
N MET A 298 10.51 -2.31 12.50
CA MET A 298 9.11 -2.62 12.79
C MET A 298 8.97 -3.04 14.26
N SER A 299 8.09 -2.37 14.99
CA SER A 299 7.71 -2.75 16.36
C SER A 299 6.30 -3.35 16.37
N PRO A 300 6.15 -4.68 16.46
CA PRO A 300 4.83 -5.32 16.47
C PRO A 300 3.98 -4.97 17.67
N SER A 301 4.58 -4.75 18.84
CA SER A 301 3.88 -4.36 20.06
C SER A 301 3.24 -2.98 19.94
N GLN A 302 3.93 -2.03 19.30
CA GLN A 302 3.45 -0.66 19.08
C GLN A 302 2.69 -0.49 17.77
N LYS A 303 2.74 -1.48 16.85
CA LYS A 303 2.14 -1.42 15.51
C LYS A 303 2.65 -0.24 14.67
N VAL A 304 3.95 0.03 14.73
CA VAL A 304 4.61 1.10 13.99
C VAL A 304 5.81 0.59 13.21
N ILE A 305 6.15 1.35 12.17
CA ILE A 305 7.36 1.17 11.38
C ILE A 305 8.12 2.50 11.35
N ALA A 306 9.39 2.48 11.71
CA ALA A 306 10.31 3.60 11.57
C ALA A 306 11.26 3.34 10.40
N THR A 307 11.37 4.30 9.48
CA THR A 307 12.17 4.16 8.24
C THR A 307 13.09 5.37 8.07
N PRO A 308 14.40 5.16 7.89
CA PRO A 308 15.32 6.24 7.50
C PRO A 308 14.98 6.69 6.06
N MET A 309 14.73 7.98 5.88
CA MET A 309 14.39 8.58 4.60
C MET A 309 15.31 9.76 4.28
N GLU A 310 15.32 10.22 3.02
CA GLU A 310 16.15 11.36 2.62
C GLU A 310 15.77 12.67 3.32
N MET A 311 14.52 12.80 3.79
CA MET A 311 14.05 13.98 4.53
C MET A 311 14.14 13.83 6.06
N GLY A 312 14.70 12.74 6.58
CA GLY A 312 14.80 12.45 7.99
C GLY A 312 14.27 11.09 8.40
N LEU A 313 13.86 10.92 9.63
CA LEU A 313 13.34 9.67 10.18
C LEU A 313 11.81 9.68 10.21
N ARG A 314 11.18 8.81 9.42
CA ARG A 314 9.72 8.65 9.41
C ARG A 314 9.30 7.52 10.34
N ILE A 315 8.32 7.79 11.21
CA ILE A 315 7.56 6.75 11.90
C ILE A 315 6.11 6.77 11.41
N ALA A 316 5.62 5.62 10.97
CA ALA A 316 4.28 5.45 10.43
C ALA A 316 3.55 4.33 11.18
N GLY A 317 2.24 4.50 11.37
CA GLY A 317 1.41 3.53 12.06
C GLY A 317 -0.01 4.02 12.18
N MET A 318 -0.70 3.52 13.20
CA MET A 318 -2.08 3.84 13.55
C MET A 318 -3.11 3.42 12.50
N VAL A 319 -4.26 3.03 12.99
CA VAL A 319 -5.45 2.70 12.21
C VAL A 319 -6.61 3.46 12.81
N GLU A 320 -7.23 4.32 12.01
CA GLU A 320 -8.45 5.01 12.39
C GLU A 320 -9.51 4.83 11.31
N PHE A 321 -10.67 4.27 11.67
CA PHE A 321 -11.84 4.26 10.81
C PHE A 321 -12.68 5.50 11.09
N GLY A 322 -12.69 6.43 10.15
CA GLY A 322 -13.33 7.74 10.28
C GLY A 322 -13.79 8.33 8.95
N GLY A 323 -13.87 7.52 7.90
CA GLY A 323 -14.26 7.98 6.56
C GLY A 323 -13.41 9.16 6.09
N PHE A 324 -14.03 10.16 5.47
CA PHE A 324 -13.39 11.38 4.98
C PHE A 324 -13.48 12.58 5.96
N LEU A 325 -13.76 12.35 7.26
CA LEU A 325 -13.74 13.40 8.28
C LEU A 325 -12.34 14.05 8.41
N PRO A 326 -12.18 15.24 8.98
CA PRO A 326 -10.88 15.86 9.24
C PRO A 326 -9.93 14.98 10.08
N PRO A 327 -8.60 15.03 9.87
CA PRO A 327 -7.63 14.25 10.63
C PRO A 327 -7.61 14.61 12.13
N ASP A 328 -7.22 13.64 12.97
CA ASP A 328 -6.94 13.87 14.39
C ASP A 328 -5.43 13.76 14.64
N TYR A 329 -4.74 14.88 14.57
CA TYR A 329 -3.29 14.94 14.74
C TYR A 329 -2.77 14.69 16.18
N ARG A 330 -3.66 14.51 17.18
CA ARG A 330 -3.23 13.99 18.49
C ARG A 330 -2.56 12.63 18.38
N ARG A 331 -2.90 11.86 17.35
CA ARG A 331 -2.22 10.59 16.99
C ARG A 331 -0.77 10.76 16.59
N SER A 332 -0.40 11.91 16.05
CA SER A 332 1.01 12.23 15.76
C SER A 332 1.86 12.35 17.02
N THR A 333 1.28 12.80 18.14
CA THR A 333 1.96 12.84 19.44
C THR A 333 2.29 11.43 19.94
N ILE A 334 1.38 10.47 19.73
CA ILE A 334 1.61 9.06 20.07
C ILE A 334 2.77 8.49 19.23
N LEU A 335 2.75 8.74 17.91
CA LEU A 335 3.83 8.29 17.03
C LEU A 335 5.18 8.91 17.43
N ARG A 336 5.20 10.18 17.80
CA ARG A 336 6.42 10.83 18.31
C ARG A 336 6.94 10.14 19.57
N SER A 337 6.06 9.82 20.53
CA SER A 337 6.43 9.08 21.74
C SER A 337 7.02 7.71 21.41
N HIS A 338 6.44 6.98 20.44
CA HIS A 338 6.99 5.71 19.98
C HIS A 338 8.37 5.89 19.32
N LEU A 339 8.58 6.96 18.55
CA LEU A 339 9.86 7.25 17.91
C LEU A 339 10.95 7.47 18.95
N THR A 340 10.71 8.34 19.94
CA THR A 340 11.68 8.59 21.03
C THR A 340 11.90 7.34 21.89
N GLY A 341 10.88 6.51 22.06
CA GLY A 341 10.97 5.23 22.75
C GLY A 341 11.78 4.17 21.99
N LEU A 342 11.80 4.22 20.65
CA LEU A 342 12.64 3.35 19.81
C LEU A 342 14.09 3.86 19.75
N PHE A 343 14.28 5.18 19.68
CA PHE A 343 15.58 5.82 19.47
C PHE A 343 15.83 6.94 20.49
N PRO A 344 16.18 6.61 21.74
CA PRO A 344 16.31 7.59 22.83
C PRO A 344 17.48 8.58 22.65
N GLY A 345 18.45 8.25 21.79
CA GLY A 345 19.58 9.13 21.47
C GLY A 345 19.28 10.22 20.45
N ILE A 346 18.06 10.27 19.89
CA ILE A 346 17.65 11.30 18.95
C ILE A 346 17.13 12.53 19.72
N GLN A 347 17.65 13.72 19.39
CA GLN A 347 17.27 14.99 20.01
C GLN A 347 16.90 16.03 18.94
N GLY A 348 16.07 17.01 19.32
CA GLY A 348 15.72 18.13 18.46
C GLY A 348 14.86 17.73 17.27
N GLY A 349 15.03 18.48 16.19
CA GLY A 349 14.43 18.25 14.88
C GLY A 349 13.04 18.86 14.69
N ASN A 350 12.74 19.17 13.44
CA ASN A 350 11.44 19.65 12.99
C ASN A 350 10.50 18.49 12.71
N ILE A 351 9.22 18.64 13.04
CA ILE A 351 8.22 17.59 12.87
C ILE A 351 7.30 17.91 11.70
N MET A 352 7.29 17.03 10.71
CA MET A 352 6.26 16.98 9.70
C MET A 352 5.27 15.87 10.04
N GLN A 353 3.97 16.18 9.99
CA GLN A 353 2.90 15.20 10.24
C GLN A 353 1.99 15.08 9.04
N TRP A 354 1.44 13.90 8.83
CA TRP A 354 0.55 13.63 7.72
C TRP A 354 -0.43 12.51 8.04
N MET A 355 -1.59 12.56 7.37
CA MET A 355 -2.60 11.51 7.40
C MET A 355 -3.04 11.18 5.98
N GLY A 356 -3.26 9.89 5.71
CA GLY A 356 -3.82 9.42 4.45
C GLY A 356 -4.87 8.33 4.62
N HIS A 357 -5.69 8.19 3.57
CA HIS A 357 -6.79 7.23 3.52
C HIS A 357 -6.35 5.96 2.78
N ARG A 358 -5.99 4.91 3.52
CA ARG A 358 -5.71 3.60 2.94
C ARG A 358 -7.02 2.97 2.46
N PRO A 359 -7.05 2.41 1.25
CA PRO A 359 -8.22 1.71 0.71
C PRO A 359 -8.31 0.31 1.30
N SER A 360 -9.07 0.13 2.39
CA SER A 360 -9.08 -1.12 3.16
C SER A 360 -10.26 -2.01 2.78
N LEU A 361 -9.97 -3.25 2.37
CA LEU A 361 -10.94 -4.32 2.11
C LEU A 361 -10.89 -5.36 3.24
N PRO A 362 -12.00 -6.01 3.58
CA PRO A 362 -12.07 -6.85 4.78
C PRO A 362 -11.22 -8.12 4.70
N ASP A 363 -10.94 -8.61 3.51
CA ASP A 363 -10.12 -9.80 3.23
C ASP A 363 -8.64 -9.50 3.00
N SER A 364 -8.20 -8.26 3.17
CA SER A 364 -6.81 -7.83 2.94
C SER A 364 -6.31 -7.92 1.50
N LEU A 365 -7.11 -8.38 0.54
CA LEU A 365 -6.73 -8.48 -0.88
C LEU A 365 -7.20 -7.25 -1.66
N PRO A 366 -6.39 -6.70 -2.57
CA PRO A 366 -6.84 -5.66 -3.49
C PRO A 366 -7.84 -6.20 -4.52
N VAL A 367 -8.54 -5.29 -5.19
CA VAL A 367 -9.27 -5.61 -6.42
C VAL A 367 -8.34 -5.32 -7.59
N ILE A 368 -7.97 -6.37 -8.32
CA ILE A 368 -7.11 -6.30 -9.52
C ILE A 368 -7.73 -7.16 -10.62
N GLY A 369 -7.99 -6.56 -11.78
CA GLY A 369 -8.51 -7.31 -12.91
C GLY A 369 -9.57 -6.57 -13.69
N ARG A 370 -10.22 -7.31 -14.63
CA ARG A 370 -11.31 -6.79 -15.44
C ARG A 370 -12.61 -6.74 -14.63
N SER A 371 -13.44 -5.73 -14.91
CA SER A 371 -14.83 -5.68 -14.45
C SER A 371 -15.59 -6.95 -14.85
N SER A 372 -16.46 -7.44 -13.97
CA SER A 372 -17.36 -8.57 -14.28
C SER A 372 -18.50 -8.17 -15.21
N ARG A 373 -18.80 -6.86 -15.29
CA ARG A 373 -19.93 -6.30 -16.06
C ARG A 373 -19.52 -5.54 -17.33
N HIS A 374 -18.33 -4.91 -17.33
CA HIS A 374 -17.93 -3.99 -18.38
C HIS A 374 -16.56 -4.37 -18.96
N ALA A 375 -16.54 -4.92 -20.15
CA ALA A 375 -15.33 -5.43 -20.80
C ALA A 375 -14.23 -4.37 -21.02
N SER A 376 -14.58 -3.07 -21.05
CA SER A 376 -13.64 -1.95 -21.19
C SER A 376 -13.10 -1.41 -19.86
N VAL A 377 -13.57 -1.92 -18.70
CA VAL A 377 -13.20 -1.42 -17.38
C VAL A 377 -12.30 -2.41 -16.66
N PHE A 378 -11.28 -1.88 -15.98
CA PHE A 378 -10.32 -2.60 -15.15
C PHE A 378 -10.16 -1.91 -13.80
N TYR A 379 -9.85 -2.68 -12.79
CA TYR A 379 -9.69 -2.21 -11.43
C TYR A 379 -8.28 -2.50 -10.90
N ALA A 380 -7.74 -1.55 -10.16
CA ALA A 380 -6.47 -1.67 -9.45
C ALA A 380 -6.50 -0.84 -8.15
N PHE A 381 -7.26 -1.28 -7.15
CA PHE A 381 -7.43 -0.55 -5.89
C PHE A 381 -7.59 -1.50 -4.70
N GLY A 382 -7.67 -0.95 -3.49
CA GLY A 382 -7.90 -1.76 -2.29
C GLY A 382 -6.62 -2.33 -1.68
N HIS A 383 -5.44 -1.84 -2.04
CA HIS A 383 -4.14 -2.38 -1.62
C HIS A 383 -3.77 -2.09 -0.15
N GLN A 384 -4.64 -1.48 0.64
CA GLN A 384 -4.43 -1.19 2.06
C GLN A 384 -3.06 -0.56 2.34
N HIS A 385 -2.25 -1.21 3.17
CA HIS A 385 -0.89 -0.78 3.52
C HIS A 385 0.21 -1.34 2.60
N VAL A 386 -0.11 -2.29 1.72
CA VAL A 386 0.86 -2.93 0.81
C VAL A 386 0.88 -2.33 -0.60
N GLY A 387 0.20 -1.19 -0.83
CA GLY A 387 0.08 -0.62 -2.17
C GLY A 387 1.42 -0.25 -2.81
N LEU A 388 2.38 0.27 -2.05
CA LEU A 388 3.74 0.50 -2.55
C LEU A 388 4.39 -0.82 -2.95
N THR A 389 4.36 -1.82 -2.09
CA THR A 389 4.95 -3.15 -2.33
C THR A 389 4.34 -3.84 -3.56
N ALA A 390 3.01 -3.81 -3.70
CA ALA A 390 2.27 -4.48 -4.76
C ALA A 390 2.32 -3.76 -6.13
N ALA A 391 2.74 -2.51 -6.18
CA ALA A 391 2.62 -1.69 -7.39
C ALA A 391 3.32 -2.28 -8.62
N PRO A 392 4.53 -2.85 -8.55
CA PRO A 392 5.18 -3.42 -9.72
C PRO A 392 4.38 -4.57 -10.35
N MET A 393 3.91 -5.53 -9.54
CA MET A 393 3.13 -6.67 -10.02
C MET A 393 1.73 -6.24 -10.47
N THR A 394 1.06 -5.35 -9.73
CA THR A 394 -0.24 -4.78 -10.14
C THR A 394 -0.14 -4.11 -11.50
N GLY A 395 0.92 -3.31 -11.71
CA GLY A 395 1.14 -2.64 -12.99
C GLY A 395 1.36 -3.61 -14.13
N LYS A 396 2.19 -4.64 -13.91
CA LYS A 396 2.45 -5.70 -14.89
C LYS A 396 1.15 -6.42 -15.27
N VAL A 397 0.39 -6.88 -14.28
CA VAL A 397 -0.86 -7.64 -14.49
C VAL A 397 -1.91 -6.83 -15.26
N ILE A 398 -2.14 -5.58 -14.88
CA ILE A 398 -3.09 -4.71 -15.60
C ILE A 398 -2.62 -4.44 -17.03
N ALA A 399 -1.32 -4.28 -17.23
CA ALA A 399 -0.77 -4.10 -18.57
C ALA A 399 -0.88 -5.39 -19.41
N ASP A 400 -0.65 -6.58 -18.81
CA ASP A 400 -0.89 -7.88 -19.47
C ASP A 400 -2.35 -7.99 -19.96
N LEU A 401 -3.33 -7.73 -19.05
CA LEU A 401 -4.76 -7.79 -19.41
C LEU A 401 -5.16 -6.83 -20.52
N LEU A 402 -4.66 -5.59 -20.48
CA LEU A 402 -4.98 -4.56 -21.48
C LEU A 402 -4.32 -4.81 -22.83
N SER A 403 -3.17 -5.49 -22.86
CA SER A 403 -2.48 -5.93 -24.07
C SER A 403 -3.01 -7.24 -24.63
N GLY A 404 -3.92 -7.93 -23.93
CA GLY A 404 -4.45 -9.23 -24.33
C GLY A 404 -3.55 -10.41 -23.97
N ASP A 405 -2.53 -10.16 -23.15
CA ASP A 405 -1.62 -11.19 -22.66
C ASP A 405 -2.23 -11.94 -21.46
N ARG A 406 -1.76 -13.17 -21.23
CA ARG A 406 -2.12 -13.92 -20.03
C ARG A 406 -1.36 -13.37 -18.82
N PRO A 407 -2.04 -12.98 -17.72
CA PRO A 407 -1.38 -12.59 -16.49
C PRO A 407 -0.48 -13.69 -15.93
N SER A 408 0.64 -13.30 -15.32
CA SER A 408 1.61 -14.23 -14.73
C SER A 408 1.19 -14.84 -13.38
N ILE A 409 0.12 -14.32 -12.78
CA ILE A 409 -0.45 -14.80 -11.51
C ILE A 409 -1.93 -15.12 -11.67
N ASP A 410 -2.48 -15.96 -10.80
CA ASP A 410 -3.92 -16.20 -10.72
C ASP A 410 -4.64 -14.97 -10.18
N LEU A 411 -5.61 -14.45 -10.94
CA LEU A 411 -6.40 -13.28 -10.57
C LEU A 411 -7.71 -13.62 -9.86
N SER A 412 -8.05 -14.89 -9.73
CA SER A 412 -9.32 -15.32 -9.10
C SER A 412 -9.51 -14.73 -7.69
N PRO A 413 -8.47 -14.66 -6.82
CA PRO A 413 -8.61 -14.07 -5.49
C PRO A 413 -8.80 -12.54 -5.50
N PHE A 414 -8.45 -11.86 -6.60
CA PHE A 414 -8.45 -10.41 -6.72
C PHE A 414 -9.67 -9.85 -7.47
N ARG A 415 -10.58 -10.69 -7.91
CA ARG A 415 -11.77 -10.28 -8.67
C ARG A 415 -12.66 -9.36 -7.84
N ILE A 416 -13.37 -8.44 -8.53
CA ILE A 416 -14.30 -7.51 -7.88
C ILE A 416 -15.56 -8.21 -7.36
N ASP A 417 -16.01 -9.25 -8.01
CA ASP A 417 -17.23 -10.00 -7.72
C ASP A 417 -17.06 -11.12 -6.65
N ARG A 418 -15.95 -11.09 -5.90
CA ARG A 418 -15.71 -12.04 -4.80
C ARG A 418 -16.44 -11.70 -3.49
N PHE A 419 -17.12 -10.56 -3.41
CA PHE A 419 -17.78 -10.05 -2.21
C PHE A 419 -19.28 -10.35 -2.17
#